data_8867b4f986e74cf8b21d5ee2d7af6ec8
#
_entry.id   8867b4f986e74cf8b21d5ee2d7af6ec8
#
_cell.length_a   1.000
_cell.length_b   1.000
_cell.length_c   1.000
_cell.angle_alpha   90.00
_cell.angle_beta   90.00
_cell.angle_gamma   90.00
#
_symmetry.space_group_name_H-M   'P 1'
#
loop_
_entity.id
_entity.type
_entity.pdbx_description
1 polymer ?
#
loop_
_entity_poly.entity_id
_entity_poly.type
_entity_poly.pdbx_seq_one_letter_code
_entity_poly.pdbx_strand_id
1 'polypeptide(L)'
;MITESSPPGVGVVVVNWNGLADTLACLESLVAATPGPPRVVVVDNGSTDGSVTALRAWQAARLGHAGPAVTIFESSTNRGFSGGNNLGVEHLRADPAISHFLLLNNDATVDPAFFREIARALAAAPDAAIMGVTIYVTARRGEVWYAGGHFLPLRSLTQHERAVPADAMPLPTEFVTGCAMLISRHAWETLGPLPECYFIYFEDAEYSWRAHAAGLPVLYAPRAVVHHAVSASVGREWPKPRLLQLHTRNRGLFARRNFRGWTRWGALAYLIVSKSSRAMVEVLRGRRALGWALFRGMIEGLMTSASEPLF
;
A
#
# COMPACT_ATOMS: atom_id res chain seq x y z
N MET A 1 6.73 -22.23 27.95
CA MET A 1 6.60 -20.77 28.13
C MET A 1 7.44 -20.15 27.01
N ILE A 2 6.78 -19.62 25.98
CA ILE A 2 7.46 -18.80 24.97
C ILE A 2 7.75 -17.49 25.69
N THR A 3 9.03 -17.23 25.97
CA THR A 3 9.45 -15.90 26.45
C THR A 3 8.91 -14.88 25.48
N GLU A 4 8.15 -13.88 25.96
CA GLU A 4 7.73 -12.72 25.17
C GLU A 4 9.00 -11.99 24.72
N SER A 5 9.58 -12.46 23.61
CA SER A 5 10.63 -11.71 22.93
C SER A 5 9.98 -10.38 22.51
N SER A 6 10.63 -9.29 22.78
CA SER A 6 10.23 -7.97 22.28
C SER A 6 9.86 -8.09 20.80
N PRO A 7 8.73 -7.49 20.36
CA PRO A 7 8.36 -7.56 18.95
C PRO A 7 9.55 -7.09 18.10
N PRO A 8 9.82 -7.74 16.96
CA PRO A 8 10.85 -7.26 16.06
C PRO A 8 10.60 -5.77 15.82
N GLY A 9 11.65 -4.98 15.71
CA GLY A 9 11.56 -3.53 15.55
C GLY A 9 10.75 -3.16 14.29
N VAL A 10 9.42 -3.09 14.42
CA VAL A 10 8.51 -2.70 13.34
C VAL A 10 8.25 -1.21 13.43
N GLY A 11 8.80 -0.44 12.48
CA GLY A 11 8.43 0.97 12.30
C GLY A 11 7.23 1.08 11.36
N VAL A 12 6.29 1.97 11.67
CA VAL A 12 5.08 2.18 10.87
C VAL A 12 5.17 3.50 10.12
N VAL A 13 4.84 3.48 8.82
CA VAL A 13 4.65 4.68 8.00
C VAL A 13 3.17 4.84 7.69
N VAL A 14 2.64 6.02 7.99
CA VAL A 14 1.27 6.43 7.64
C VAL A 14 1.36 7.69 6.79
N VAL A 15 0.82 7.66 5.57
CA VAL A 15 0.80 8.83 4.68
C VAL A 15 -0.56 9.50 4.76
N ASN A 16 -0.59 10.75 5.21
CA ASN A 16 -1.78 11.60 5.23
C ASN A 16 -1.80 12.54 4.03
N TRP A 17 -2.96 12.69 3.40
CA TRP A 17 -3.26 13.75 2.45
C TRP A 17 -4.74 14.12 2.54
N ASN A 18 -5.05 15.28 3.13
CA ASN A 18 -6.42 15.78 3.35
C ASN A 18 -7.35 14.73 4.00
N GLY A 19 -6.82 13.95 4.95
CA GLY A 19 -7.51 12.81 5.56
C GLY A 19 -7.40 12.76 7.09
N LEU A 20 -7.45 13.93 7.76
CA LEU A 20 -7.20 14.07 9.19
C LEU A 20 -7.98 13.08 10.05
N ALA A 21 -9.29 12.96 9.85
CA ALA A 21 -10.13 12.12 10.70
C ALA A 21 -9.75 10.63 10.61
N ASP A 22 -9.49 10.16 9.40
CA ASP A 22 -9.04 8.78 9.15
C ASP A 22 -7.66 8.56 9.76
N THR A 23 -6.73 9.51 9.57
CA THR A 23 -5.37 9.45 10.13
C THR A 23 -5.38 9.40 11.65
N LEU A 24 -6.22 10.20 12.32
CA LEU A 24 -6.36 10.15 13.77
C LEU A 24 -6.90 8.79 14.26
N ALA A 25 -7.91 8.23 13.58
CA ALA A 25 -8.43 6.90 13.90
C ALA A 25 -7.37 5.80 13.72
N CYS A 26 -6.57 5.88 12.66
CA CYS A 26 -5.42 5.00 12.44
C CYS A 26 -4.43 5.09 13.61
N LEU A 27 -4.01 6.29 13.98
CA LEU A 27 -3.07 6.53 15.06
C LEU A 27 -3.59 6.04 16.41
N GLU A 28 -4.86 6.26 16.75
CA GLU A 28 -5.47 5.74 17.96
C GLU A 28 -5.45 4.21 18.00
N SER A 29 -5.68 3.54 16.87
CA SER A 29 -5.59 2.08 16.82
C SER A 29 -4.15 1.57 17.04
N LEU A 30 -3.14 2.28 16.53
CA LEU A 30 -1.72 1.95 16.76
C LEU A 30 -1.32 2.14 18.23
N VAL A 31 -1.85 3.15 18.88
CA VAL A 31 -1.63 3.40 20.32
C VAL A 31 -2.32 2.34 21.17
N ALA A 32 -3.51 1.89 20.79
CA ALA A 32 -4.27 0.87 21.51
C ALA A 32 -3.74 -0.55 21.34
N ALA A 33 -2.90 -0.79 20.32
CA ALA A 33 -2.32 -2.11 20.06
C ALA A 33 -1.36 -2.54 21.18
N THR A 34 -1.42 -3.83 21.55
CA THR A 34 -0.59 -4.38 22.63
C THR A 34 0.03 -5.73 22.21
N PRO A 35 1.38 -5.83 22.09
CA PRO A 35 2.33 -4.71 22.14
C PRO A 35 2.11 -3.73 20.98
N GLY A 36 2.45 -2.46 21.19
CA GLY A 36 2.43 -1.45 20.12
C GLY A 36 3.74 -1.41 19.31
N PRO A 37 3.77 -0.68 18.19
CA PRO A 37 4.99 -0.46 17.43
C PRO A 37 5.92 0.49 18.21
N PRO A 38 7.24 0.36 18.10
CA PRO A 38 8.17 1.26 18.77
C PRO A 38 8.17 2.67 18.18
N ARG A 39 7.95 2.80 16.87
CA ARG A 39 7.98 4.08 16.14
C ARG A 39 6.89 4.16 15.07
N VAL A 40 6.29 5.33 14.96
CA VAL A 40 5.34 5.68 13.89
C VAL A 40 5.81 6.98 13.23
N VAL A 41 5.90 7.00 11.91
CA VAL A 41 6.14 8.20 11.12
C VAL A 41 4.88 8.51 10.35
N VAL A 42 4.28 9.66 10.63
CA VAL A 42 3.19 10.22 9.83
C VAL A 42 3.80 11.18 8.83
N VAL A 43 3.66 10.90 7.56
CA VAL A 43 4.05 11.81 6.48
C VAL A 43 2.82 12.57 6.02
N ASP A 44 2.74 13.84 6.37
CA ASP A 44 1.77 14.73 5.74
C ASP A 44 2.25 15.08 4.34
N ASN A 45 1.50 14.65 3.34
CA ASN A 45 1.90 14.69 1.93
C ASN A 45 1.37 15.94 1.22
N GLY A 46 1.55 17.11 1.85
CA GLY A 46 1.12 18.40 1.32
C GLY A 46 -0.38 18.66 1.48
N SER A 47 -0.93 18.37 2.67
CA SER A 47 -2.35 18.64 2.98
C SER A 47 -2.63 20.14 3.09
N THR A 48 -3.88 20.50 2.78
CA THR A 48 -4.38 21.89 2.85
C THR A 48 -5.60 22.04 3.76
N ASP A 49 -6.02 20.96 4.44
CA ASP A 49 -7.23 20.87 5.28
C ASP A 49 -6.95 21.18 6.77
N GLY A 50 -5.76 21.63 7.14
CA GLY A 50 -5.36 21.83 8.53
C GLY A 50 -4.85 20.58 9.25
N SER A 51 -4.68 19.45 8.55
CA SER A 51 -4.19 18.19 9.09
C SER A 51 -2.90 18.35 9.90
N VAL A 52 -1.92 19.08 9.38
CA VAL A 52 -0.61 19.26 10.03
C VAL A 52 -0.75 19.84 11.43
N THR A 53 -1.49 20.94 11.57
CA THR A 53 -1.70 21.61 12.86
C THR A 53 -2.39 20.69 13.86
N ALA A 54 -3.44 19.97 13.41
CA ALA A 54 -4.18 19.05 14.26
C ALA A 54 -3.37 17.82 14.69
N LEU A 55 -2.59 17.24 13.77
CA LEU A 55 -1.70 16.11 14.05
C LEU A 55 -0.60 16.49 15.05
N ARG A 56 -0.02 17.68 14.93
CA ARG A 56 0.97 18.19 15.90
C ARG A 56 0.34 18.44 17.28
N ALA A 57 -0.88 18.98 17.34
CA ALA A 57 -1.61 19.12 18.59
C ALA A 57 -1.91 17.77 19.24
N TRP A 58 -2.33 16.78 18.45
CA TRP A 58 -2.54 15.41 18.90
C TRP A 58 -1.24 14.78 19.44
N GLN A 59 -0.12 14.94 18.74
CA GLN A 59 1.19 14.48 19.18
C GLN A 59 1.61 15.12 20.51
N ALA A 60 1.47 16.45 20.63
CA ALA A 60 1.84 17.19 21.82
C ALA A 60 1.02 16.76 23.05
N ALA A 61 -0.28 16.49 22.88
CA ALA A 61 -1.15 16.01 23.94
C ALA A 61 -0.76 14.61 24.46
N ARG A 62 0.06 13.86 23.71
CA ARG A 62 0.54 12.51 24.07
C ARG A 62 1.97 12.47 24.60
N LEU A 63 2.64 13.60 24.72
CA LEU A 63 3.99 13.64 25.28
C LEU A 63 3.97 13.13 26.74
N GLY A 64 4.84 12.16 27.04
CA GLY A 64 4.92 11.52 28.36
C GLY A 64 3.91 10.39 28.60
N HIS A 65 3.03 10.08 27.68
CA HIS A 65 2.14 8.91 27.78
C HIS A 65 2.81 7.65 27.19
N ALA A 66 2.41 6.48 27.70
CA ALA A 66 2.84 5.20 27.14
C ALA A 66 2.32 5.04 25.71
N GLY A 67 3.16 4.47 24.83
CA GLY A 67 2.80 4.22 23.43
C GLY A 67 3.98 4.42 22.49
N PRO A 68 3.74 4.35 21.16
CA PRO A 68 4.77 4.53 20.16
C PRO A 68 5.32 5.97 20.16
N ALA A 69 6.61 6.10 19.84
CA ALA A 69 7.18 7.40 19.49
C ALA A 69 6.65 7.81 18.11
N VAL A 70 5.82 8.85 18.06
CA VAL A 70 5.23 9.35 16.80
C VAL A 70 6.00 10.56 16.32
N THR A 71 6.43 10.55 15.06
CA THR A 71 7.06 11.69 14.38
C THR A 71 6.15 12.15 13.24
N ILE A 72 5.93 13.46 13.11
CA ILE A 72 5.17 14.04 11.99
C ILE A 72 6.18 14.73 11.07
N PHE A 73 6.21 14.26 9.83
CA PHE A 73 7.03 14.80 8.76
C PHE A 73 6.14 15.48 7.72
N GLU A 74 6.49 16.70 7.31
CA GLU A 74 5.74 17.48 6.32
C GLU A 74 6.45 17.47 4.98
N SER A 75 5.74 17.07 3.94
CA SER A 75 6.15 17.29 2.55
C SER A 75 5.50 18.58 2.04
N SER A 76 6.25 19.38 1.33
CA SER A 76 5.73 20.64 0.73
C SER A 76 4.76 20.38 -0.43
N THR A 77 4.73 19.18 -0.98
CA THR A 77 3.90 18.79 -2.12
C THR A 77 3.40 17.38 -1.98
N ASN A 78 2.30 17.06 -2.66
CA ASN A 78 1.80 15.68 -2.73
C ASN A 78 2.68 14.86 -3.69
N ARG A 79 3.48 13.96 -3.15
CA ARG A 79 4.38 13.05 -3.87
C ARG A 79 3.74 11.69 -4.24
N GLY A 80 2.42 11.59 -4.09
CA GLY A 80 1.71 10.34 -4.27
C GLY A 80 1.98 9.32 -3.15
N PHE A 81 1.44 8.12 -3.33
CA PHE A 81 1.57 7.05 -2.34
C PHE A 81 3.03 6.61 -2.16
N SER A 82 3.73 6.34 -3.27
CA SER A 82 5.13 5.89 -3.22
C SER A 82 6.04 6.92 -2.58
N GLY A 83 5.98 8.18 -3.03
CA GLY A 83 6.88 9.22 -2.52
C GLY A 83 6.68 9.52 -1.05
N GLY A 84 5.42 9.55 -0.58
CA GLY A 84 5.11 9.71 0.84
C GLY A 84 5.64 8.55 1.69
N ASN A 85 5.41 7.31 1.26
CA ASN A 85 5.93 6.13 1.98
C ASN A 85 7.46 6.08 1.95
N ASN A 86 8.09 6.39 0.82
CA ASN A 86 9.55 6.43 0.71
C ASN A 86 10.17 7.41 1.71
N LEU A 87 9.60 8.62 1.86
CA LEU A 87 10.03 9.59 2.87
C LEU A 87 9.93 9.03 4.29
N GLY A 88 8.81 8.37 4.60
CA GLY A 88 8.60 7.78 5.92
C GLY A 88 9.58 6.65 6.22
N VAL A 89 9.85 5.77 5.25
CA VAL A 89 10.82 4.68 5.41
C VAL A 89 12.23 5.22 5.55
N GLU A 90 12.64 6.23 4.78
CA GLU A 90 13.97 6.85 4.92
C GLU A 90 14.17 7.42 6.34
N HIS A 91 13.12 7.99 6.94
CA HIS A 91 13.18 8.44 8.32
C HIS A 91 13.32 7.29 9.32
N LEU A 92 12.57 6.19 9.14
CA LEU A 92 12.63 5.01 10.01
C LEU A 92 13.96 4.26 9.91
N ARG A 93 14.54 4.17 8.72
CA ARG A 93 15.79 3.40 8.52
C ARG A 93 17.02 4.07 9.14
N ALA A 94 16.94 5.32 9.56
CA ALA A 94 17.96 5.97 10.38
C ALA A 94 18.11 5.31 11.76
N ASP A 95 17.09 4.60 12.25
CA ASP A 95 17.14 3.83 13.48
C ASP A 95 17.50 2.36 13.18
N PRO A 96 18.69 1.89 13.58
CA PRO A 96 19.11 0.50 13.33
C PRO A 96 18.27 -0.55 14.09
N ALA A 97 17.54 -0.14 15.12
CA ALA A 97 16.64 -1.04 15.84
C ALA A 97 15.37 -1.39 15.03
N ILE A 98 15.05 -0.63 13.98
CA ILE A 98 13.93 -0.92 13.10
C ILE A 98 14.38 -1.89 12.02
N SER A 99 13.90 -3.11 12.08
CA SER A 99 14.20 -4.20 11.15
C SER A 99 13.15 -4.41 10.07
N HIS A 100 11.94 -3.86 10.26
CA HIS A 100 10.81 -3.97 9.33
C HIS A 100 10.07 -2.66 9.24
N PHE A 101 9.56 -2.35 8.04
CA PHE A 101 8.77 -1.16 7.73
C PHE A 101 7.34 -1.59 7.37
N LEU A 102 6.37 -1.21 8.18
CA LEU A 102 4.96 -1.39 7.88
C LEU A 102 4.43 -0.14 7.18
N LEU A 103 4.12 -0.25 5.89
CA LEU A 103 3.32 0.75 5.19
C LEU A 103 1.86 0.51 5.54
N LEU A 104 1.19 1.51 6.10
CA LEU A 104 -0.20 1.41 6.54
C LEU A 104 -0.99 2.61 6.01
N ASN A 105 -2.08 2.35 5.29
CA ASN A 105 -2.97 3.41 4.84
C ASN A 105 -3.54 4.18 6.03
N ASN A 106 -3.70 5.48 5.87
CA ASN A 106 -4.27 6.34 6.91
C ASN A 106 -5.75 6.07 7.19
N ASP A 107 -6.49 5.45 6.26
CA ASP A 107 -7.88 5.02 6.41
C ASP A 107 -8.01 3.55 6.84
N ALA A 108 -6.95 3.02 7.48
CA ALA A 108 -6.90 1.67 8.02
C ALA A 108 -6.64 1.71 9.53
N THR A 109 -7.25 0.79 10.28
CA THR A 109 -7.03 0.59 11.71
C THR A 109 -6.56 -0.83 11.98
N VAL A 110 -5.66 -1.00 12.94
CA VAL A 110 -5.15 -2.32 13.32
C VAL A 110 -5.96 -2.95 14.46
N ASP A 111 -6.07 -4.28 14.45
CA ASP A 111 -6.61 -5.03 15.60
C ASP A 111 -5.67 -4.87 16.82
N PRO A 112 -6.19 -4.86 18.07
CA PRO A 112 -5.35 -4.74 19.26
C PRO A 112 -4.23 -5.79 19.37
N ALA A 113 -4.41 -6.97 18.79
CA ALA A 113 -3.40 -8.03 18.78
C ALA A 113 -2.44 -7.98 17.59
N PHE A 114 -2.58 -7.03 16.69
CA PHE A 114 -1.90 -6.98 15.39
C PHE A 114 -0.39 -7.23 15.48
N PHE A 115 0.33 -6.46 16.28
CA PHE A 115 1.81 -6.58 16.38
C PHE A 115 2.25 -7.88 17.05
N ARG A 116 1.45 -8.44 17.95
CA ARG A 116 1.69 -9.78 18.52
C ARG A 116 1.59 -10.87 17.44
N GLU A 117 0.59 -10.78 16.56
CA GLU A 117 0.44 -11.73 15.46
C GLU A 117 1.50 -11.53 14.37
N ILE A 118 1.95 -10.30 14.10
CA ILE A 118 3.11 -10.02 13.25
C ILE A 118 4.38 -10.64 13.85
N ALA A 119 4.63 -10.46 15.16
CA ALA A 119 5.79 -11.07 15.81
C ALA A 119 5.80 -12.60 15.68
N ARG A 120 4.64 -13.24 15.86
CA ARG A 120 4.48 -14.70 15.66
C ARG A 120 4.74 -15.10 14.22
N ALA A 121 4.21 -14.36 13.26
CA ALA A 121 4.41 -14.63 11.84
C ALA A 121 5.89 -14.52 11.44
N LEU A 122 6.59 -13.48 11.90
CA LEU A 122 8.02 -13.29 11.65
C LEU A 122 8.90 -14.34 12.35
N ALA A 123 8.50 -14.79 13.55
CA ALA A 123 9.21 -15.90 14.22
C ALA A 123 9.07 -17.22 13.45
N ALA A 124 7.93 -17.43 12.78
CA ALA A 124 7.68 -18.61 11.95
C ALA A 124 8.32 -18.54 10.56
N ALA A 125 8.54 -17.32 10.04
CA ALA A 125 9.12 -17.06 8.73
C ALA A 125 10.09 -15.86 8.81
N PRO A 126 11.28 -16.04 9.42
CA PRO A 126 12.22 -14.96 9.68
C PRO A 126 12.88 -14.37 8.42
N ASP A 127 12.82 -15.07 7.31
CA ASP A 127 13.32 -14.69 5.99
C ASP A 127 12.27 -13.94 5.13
N ALA A 128 11.06 -13.74 5.66
CA ALA A 128 10.01 -13.03 4.94
C ALA A 128 10.49 -11.64 4.49
N ALA A 129 10.51 -11.41 3.18
CA ALA A 129 10.91 -10.15 2.60
C ALA A 129 9.76 -9.14 2.58
N ILE A 130 8.59 -9.59 2.15
CA ILE A 130 7.34 -8.83 2.17
C ILE A 130 6.26 -9.70 2.80
N MET A 131 5.44 -9.10 3.67
CA MET A 131 4.34 -9.80 4.31
C MET A 131 3.07 -8.96 4.26
N GLY A 132 2.01 -9.55 3.70
CA GLY A 132 0.64 -9.04 3.74
C GLY A 132 -0.13 -9.59 4.94
N VAL A 133 -1.27 -8.98 5.24
CA VAL A 133 -2.10 -9.30 6.40
C VAL A 133 -3.56 -9.43 5.99
N THR A 134 -4.41 -10.00 6.83
CA THR A 134 -5.86 -10.02 6.58
C THR A 134 -6.44 -8.61 6.68
N ILE A 135 -7.18 -8.20 5.66
CA ILE A 135 -7.82 -6.88 5.64
C ILE A 135 -9.33 -7.05 5.48
N TYR A 136 -10.08 -6.52 6.44
CA TYR A 136 -11.54 -6.46 6.39
C TYR A 136 -12.03 -5.08 5.96
N VAL A 137 -13.22 -5.04 5.35
CA VAL A 137 -13.90 -3.77 5.04
C VAL A 137 -14.53 -3.21 6.31
N THR A 138 -14.13 -2.01 6.75
CA THR A 138 -14.65 -1.38 7.99
C THR A 138 -16.17 -1.23 7.98
N ALA A 139 -16.75 -0.77 6.86
CA ALA A 139 -18.19 -0.53 6.75
C ALA A 139 -19.04 -1.81 6.65
N ARG A 140 -18.42 -2.98 6.44
CA ARG A 140 -19.10 -4.25 6.20
C ARG A 140 -18.49 -5.35 7.05
N ARG A 141 -19.03 -5.52 8.26
CA ARG A 141 -18.50 -6.46 9.26
C ARG A 141 -18.35 -7.86 8.68
N GLY A 142 -17.15 -8.42 8.79
CA GLY A 142 -16.82 -9.77 8.31
C GLY A 142 -16.54 -9.88 6.80
N GLU A 143 -16.70 -8.80 6.00
CA GLU A 143 -16.31 -8.82 4.59
C GLU A 143 -14.79 -8.72 4.47
N VAL A 144 -14.17 -9.77 3.93
CA VAL A 144 -12.74 -9.80 3.63
C VAL A 144 -12.47 -9.01 2.35
N TRP A 145 -11.62 -8.01 2.45
CA TRP A 145 -11.15 -7.25 1.29
C TRP A 145 -9.89 -7.85 0.69
N TYR A 146 -8.97 -8.35 1.55
CA TYR A 146 -7.73 -8.99 1.12
C TYR A 146 -7.34 -10.11 2.12
N ALA A 147 -6.99 -11.27 1.58
CA ALA A 147 -6.46 -12.42 2.29
C ALA A 147 -5.35 -13.11 1.47
N GLY A 148 -4.40 -12.34 0.96
CA GLY A 148 -3.45 -12.75 -0.05
C GLY A 148 -3.88 -12.32 -1.45
N GLY A 149 -3.05 -12.57 -2.44
CA GLY A 149 -3.38 -12.22 -3.83
C GLY A 149 -2.41 -12.82 -4.83
N HIS A 150 -2.81 -12.79 -6.09
CA HIS A 150 -2.02 -13.30 -7.20
C HIS A 150 -2.01 -12.33 -8.39
N PHE A 151 -1.06 -12.53 -9.29
CA PHE A 151 -0.98 -11.79 -10.54
C PHE A 151 -1.84 -12.41 -11.63
N LEU A 152 -2.40 -11.56 -12.47
CA LEU A 152 -3.05 -11.92 -13.73
C LEU A 152 -2.22 -11.32 -14.89
N PRO A 153 -1.09 -11.95 -15.29
CA PRO A 153 -0.10 -11.32 -16.17
C PRO A 153 -0.67 -10.83 -17.49
N LEU A 154 -1.48 -11.64 -18.18
CA LEU A 154 -2.11 -11.24 -19.44
C LEU A 154 -3.07 -10.05 -19.29
N ARG A 155 -3.62 -9.86 -18.09
CA ARG A 155 -4.46 -8.68 -17.79
C ARG A 155 -3.65 -7.53 -17.22
N SER A 156 -2.37 -7.72 -16.88
CA SER A 156 -1.56 -6.76 -16.10
C SER A 156 -2.31 -6.24 -14.88
N LEU A 157 -2.85 -7.14 -14.08
CA LEU A 157 -3.63 -6.85 -12.88
C LEU A 157 -3.18 -7.78 -11.75
N THR A 158 -3.54 -7.40 -10.54
CA THR A 158 -3.56 -8.27 -9.37
C THR A 158 -5.00 -8.63 -9.02
N GLN A 159 -5.18 -9.74 -8.35
CA GLN A 159 -6.46 -10.16 -7.80
C GLN A 159 -6.28 -10.50 -6.33
N HIS A 160 -7.17 -9.97 -5.48
CA HIS A 160 -7.21 -10.30 -4.06
C HIS A 160 -7.94 -11.62 -3.84
N GLU A 161 -7.34 -12.47 -3.03
CA GLU A 161 -8.05 -13.56 -2.39
C GLU A 161 -8.93 -13.02 -1.26
N ARG A 162 -10.05 -13.70 -1.01
CA ARG A 162 -11.04 -13.28 0.00
C ARG A 162 -11.40 -14.41 0.99
N ALA A 163 -10.79 -15.56 0.83
CA ALA A 163 -10.93 -16.69 1.76
C ALA A 163 -9.76 -16.66 2.73
N VAL A 164 -10.03 -16.37 4.01
CA VAL A 164 -9.00 -16.47 5.05
C VAL A 164 -8.75 -17.95 5.33
N PRO A 165 -7.52 -18.44 5.15
CA PRO A 165 -7.18 -19.83 5.45
C PRO A 165 -7.38 -20.16 6.94
N ALA A 166 -7.76 -21.40 7.23
CA ALA A 166 -7.86 -21.89 8.60
C ALA A 166 -6.49 -22.04 9.29
N ASP A 167 -5.43 -22.18 8.50
CA ASP A 167 -4.05 -22.24 9.00
C ASP A 167 -3.64 -20.88 9.56
N ALA A 168 -2.98 -20.93 10.71
CA ALA A 168 -2.47 -19.72 11.39
C ALA A 168 -1.06 -19.33 10.97
N MET A 169 -0.37 -20.16 10.19
CA MET A 169 1.01 -19.95 9.74
C MET A 169 1.07 -19.02 8.53
N PRO A 170 2.17 -18.27 8.34
CA PRO A 170 2.39 -17.51 7.12
C PRO A 170 2.38 -18.41 5.88
N LEU A 171 1.71 -17.98 4.83
CA LEU A 171 1.54 -18.70 3.57
C LEU A 171 2.15 -17.90 2.42
N PRO A 172 2.71 -18.56 1.39
CA PRO A 172 3.13 -17.88 0.18
C PRO A 172 1.98 -17.13 -0.48
N THR A 173 2.26 -15.93 -0.99
CA THR A 173 1.35 -15.13 -1.81
C THR A 173 2.15 -14.46 -2.94
N GLU A 174 1.51 -14.18 -4.07
CA GLU A 174 2.22 -13.50 -5.15
C GLU A 174 2.20 -11.98 -5.01
N PHE A 175 1.18 -11.45 -4.36
CA PHE A 175 0.93 -10.02 -4.28
C PHE A 175 0.53 -9.60 -2.87
N VAL A 176 1.12 -8.50 -2.40
CA VAL A 176 0.73 -7.82 -1.16
C VAL A 176 0.28 -6.40 -1.49
N THR A 177 -0.90 -6.03 -1.00
CA THR A 177 -1.46 -4.69 -1.19
C THR A 177 -0.77 -3.65 -0.33
N GLY A 178 -0.58 -2.45 -0.88
CA GLY A 178 0.00 -1.30 -0.18
C GLY A 178 -0.83 -0.79 1.01
N CYS A 179 -2.07 -1.25 1.17
CA CYS A 179 -2.91 -0.87 2.31
C CYS A 179 -2.27 -1.25 3.66
N ALA A 180 -1.65 -2.44 3.74
CA ALA A 180 -0.89 -2.89 4.90
C ALA A 180 0.21 -3.85 4.41
N MET A 181 1.39 -3.30 4.13
CA MET A 181 2.53 -4.02 3.57
C MET A 181 3.71 -3.94 4.53
N LEU A 182 4.08 -5.07 5.11
CA LEU A 182 5.28 -5.17 5.92
C LEU A 182 6.47 -5.56 5.04
N ILE A 183 7.54 -4.77 5.08
CA ILE A 183 8.75 -4.94 4.27
C ILE A 183 9.94 -5.10 5.22
N SER A 184 10.73 -6.16 5.07
CA SER A 184 11.98 -6.29 5.83
C SER A 184 13.01 -5.25 5.38
N ARG A 185 13.88 -4.82 6.31
CA ARG A 185 14.99 -3.93 5.96
C ARG A 185 15.86 -4.52 4.84
N HIS A 186 16.13 -5.82 4.89
CA HIS A 186 16.87 -6.50 3.84
C HIS A 186 16.21 -6.39 2.47
N ALA A 187 14.88 -6.60 2.41
CA ALA A 187 14.13 -6.44 1.15
C ALA A 187 14.16 -4.99 0.65
N TRP A 188 14.02 -4.01 1.54
CA TRP A 188 14.12 -2.61 1.17
C TRP A 188 15.50 -2.24 0.62
N GLU A 189 16.56 -2.72 1.25
CA GLU A 189 17.94 -2.47 0.80
C GLU A 189 18.26 -3.18 -0.52
N THR A 190 17.70 -4.37 -0.74
CA THR A 190 17.89 -5.15 -1.97
C THR A 190 17.09 -4.58 -3.14
N LEU A 191 15.81 -4.25 -2.92
CA LEU A 191 14.90 -3.79 -3.96
C LEU A 191 14.96 -2.27 -4.18
N GLY A 192 15.41 -1.50 -3.18
CA GLY A 192 15.31 -0.05 -3.16
C GLY A 192 13.89 0.43 -2.87
N PRO A 193 13.61 1.74 -3.02
CA PRO A 193 12.34 2.35 -2.68
C PRO A 193 11.19 1.91 -3.60
N LEU A 194 9.96 2.21 -3.18
CA LEU A 194 8.76 2.07 -4.01
C LEU A 194 8.88 2.92 -5.27
N PRO A 195 8.40 2.43 -6.42
CA PRO A 195 8.50 3.17 -7.70
C PRO A 195 7.57 4.39 -7.71
N GLU A 196 8.14 5.60 -7.76
CA GLU A 196 7.37 6.87 -7.74
C GLU A 196 6.70 7.20 -9.09
N CYS A 197 7.05 6.49 -10.17
CA CYS A 197 6.47 6.71 -11.48
C CYS A 197 4.96 6.42 -11.60
N TYR A 198 4.39 5.75 -10.62
CA TYR A 198 2.95 5.45 -10.59
C TYR A 198 2.11 6.54 -9.94
N PHE A 199 2.62 7.28 -9.00
CA PHE A 199 1.93 8.20 -8.12
C PHE A 199 0.96 7.48 -7.14
N ILE A 200 0.03 6.69 -7.66
CA ILE A 200 -0.90 5.82 -6.92
C ILE A 200 -1.35 4.67 -7.82
N TYR A 201 -1.58 3.50 -7.25
CA TYR A 201 -1.90 2.22 -7.90
C TYR A 201 -0.75 1.62 -8.71
N PHE A 202 -0.51 0.34 -8.54
CA PHE A 202 0.51 -0.51 -9.13
C PHE A 202 1.92 -0.42 -8.52
N GLU A 203 2.21 0.52 -7.63
CA GLU A 203 3.47 0.56 -6.90
C GLU A 203 3.66 -0.69 -6.03
N ASP A 204 2.62 -1.14 -5.36
CA ASP A 204 2.57 -2.35 -4.54
C ASP A 204 2.67 -3.62 -5.40
N ALA A 205 2.00 -3.64 -6.55
CA ALA A 205 2.10 -4.71 -7.51
C ALA A 205 3.53 -4.82 -8.08
N GLU A 206 4.16 -3.70 -8.48
CA GLU A 206 5.53 -3.72 -8.95
C GLU A 206 6.50 -4.13 -7.84
N TYR A 207 6.30 -3.68 -6.63
CA TYR A 207 7.18 -4.02 -5.51
C TYR A 207 7.14 -5.52 -5.19
N SER A 208 5.93 -6.10 -5.13
CA SER A 208 5.75 -7.56 -4.99
C SER A 208 6.35 -8.33 -6.16
N TRP A 209 6.14 -7.86 -7.40
CA TRP A 209 6.72 -8.47 -8.60
C TRP A 209 8.25 -8.47 -8.57
N ARG A 210 8.86 -7.36 -8.17
CA ARG A 210 10.33 -7.23 -8.04
C ARG A 210 10.89 -8.17 -6.97
N ALA A 211 10.17 -8.36 -5.86
CA ALA A 211 10.56 -9.31 -4.82
C ALA A 211 10.62 -10.74 -5.36
N HIS A 212 9.58 -11.19 -6.09
CA HIS A 212 9.61 -12.50 -6.74
C HIS A 212 10.75 -12.63 -7.77
N ALA A 213 10.98 -11.61 -8.58
CA ALA A 213 12.05 -11.61 -9.57
C ALA A 213 13.45 -11.69 -8.92
N ALA A 214 13.59 -11.21 -7.69
CA ALA A 214 14.81 -11.30 -6.87
C ALA A 214 14.89 -12.59 -6.03
N GLY A 215 13.89 -13.50 -6.14
CA GLY A 215 13.84 -14.73 -5.34
C GLY A 215 13.52 -14.51 -3.85
N LEU A 216 12.99 -13.34 -3.48
CA LEU A 216 12.68 -12.99 -2.10
C LEU A 216 11.29 -13.52 -1.69
N PRO A 217 11.14 -14.08 -0.47
CA PRO A 217 9.85 -14.62 0.00
C PRO A 217 8.80 -13.54 0.18
N VAL A 218 7.64 -13.70 -0.49
CA VAL A 218 6.46 -12.86 -0.33
C VAL A 218 5.37 -13.70 0.33
N LEU A 219 4.96 -13.30 1.53
CA LEU A 219 4.10 -14.10 2.39
C LEU A 219 2.83 -13.34 2.80
N TYR A 220 1.85 -14.08 3.29
CA TYR A 220 0.62 -13.59 3.86
C TYR A 220 0.45 -14.16 5.28
N ALA A 221 0.21 -13.30 6.27
CA ALA A 221 0.00 -13.63 7.68
C ALA A 221 -1.49 -13.57 8.03
N PRO A 222 -2.20 -14.72 8.10
CA PRO A 222 -3.65 -14.76 8.22
C PRO A 222 -4.19 -14.16 9.53
N ARG A 223 -3.43 -14.21 10.62
CA ARG A 223 -3.86 -13.80 11.95
C ARG A 223 -3.67 -12.32 12.26
N ALA A 224 -2.78 -11.63 11.53
CA ALA A 224 -2.63 -10.19 11.65
C ALA A 224 -3.78 -9.50 10.90
N VAL A 225 -4.57 -8.68 11.60
CA VAL A 225 -5.82 -8.13 11.08
C VAL A 225 -5.80 -6.61 11.03
N VAL A 226 -6.26 -6.08 9.91
CA VAL A 226 -6.47 -4.66 9.64
C VAL A 226 -7.90 -4.44 9.16
N HIS A 227 -8.51 -3.31 9.51
CA HIS A 227 -9.81 -2.86 9.02
C HIS A 227 -9.61 -1.62 8.15
N HIS A 228 -10.09 -1.65 6.93
CA HIS A 228 -9.86 -0.61 5.91
C HIS A 228 -11.18 0.03 5.46
N ALA A 229 -11.23 1.36 5.42
CA ALA A 229 -12.42 2.10 4.99
C ALA A 229 -12.66 2.05 3.46
N VAL A 230 -11.68 1.57 2.71
CA VAL A 230 -11.67 1.38 1.26
C VAL A 230 -11.95 2.66 0.47
N SER A 231 -10.89 3.30 0.01
CA SER A 231 -10.94 4.48 -0.88
C SER A 231 -11.61 5.72 -0.29
N ALA A 232 -11.57 5.87 1.04
CA ALA A 232 -12.20 7.02 1.69
C ALA A 232 -11.52 8.34 1.32
N SER A 233 -10.20 8.40 1.24
CA SER A 233 -9.44 9.63 0.97
C SER A 233 -9.33 9.96 -0.53
N VAL A 234 -8.83 9.04 -1.34
CA VAL A 234 -8.57 9.30 -2.78
C VAL A 234 -9.85 9.53 -3.57
N GLY A 235 -10.93 8.79 -3.24
CA GLY A 235 -12.23 8.93 -3.92
C GLY A 235 -12.97 10.22 -3.59
N ARG A 236 -12.63 10.89 -2.47
CA ARG A 236 -13.17 12.21 -2.10
C ARG A 236 -12.50 13.34 -2.87
N GLU A 237 -11.19 13.26 -3.06
CA GLU A 237 -10.37 14.35 -3.59
C GLU A 237 -10.26 14.34 -5.13
N TRP A 238 -10.37 13.16 -5.75
CA TRP A 238 -10.13 13.05 -7.18
C TRP A 238 -11.35 12.59 -7.96
N PRO A 239 -11.69 13.26 -9.08
CA PRO A 239 -12.78 12.84 -9.97
C PRO A 239 -12.55 11.43 -10.52
N LYS A 240 -13.61 10.62 -10.56
CA LYS A 240 -13.58 9.26 -11.11
C LYS A 240 -12.85 9.13 -12.47
N PRO A 241 -13.03 10.05 -13.46
CA PRO A 241 -12.29 9.97 -14.72
C PRO A 241 -10.78 10.03 -14.53
N ARG A 242 -10.27 10.87 -13.60
CA ARG A 242 -8.82 11.00 -13.35
C ARG A 242 -8.24 9.73 -12.75
N LEU A 243 -8.92 9.13 -11.77
CA LEU A 243 -8.50 7.86 -11.17
C LEU A 243 -8.51 6.73 -12.20
N LEU A 244 -9.52 6.70 -13.07
CA LEU A 244 -9.62 5.71 -14.14
C LEU A 244 -8.50 5.86 -15.19
N GLN A 245 -8.14 7.11 -15.53
CA GLN A 245 -7.02 7.42 -16.40
C GLN A 245 -5.70 6.91 -15.81
N LEU A 246 -5.40 7.27 -14.55
CA LEU A 246 -4.18 6.83 -13.86
C LEU A 246 -4.08 5.31 -13.76
N HIS A 247 -5.16 4.66 -13.30
CA HIS A 247 -5.18 3.21 -13.22
C HIS A 247 -4.95 2.53 -14.58
N THR A 248 -5.52 3.10 -15.66
CA THR A 248 -5.33 2.56 -17.02
C THR A 248 -3.91 2.78 -17.52
N ARG A 249 -3.35 3.99 -17.30
CA ARG A 249 -1.96 4.32 -17.59
C ARG A 249 -0.99 3.40 -16.85
N ASN A 250 -1.15 3.29 -15.55
CA ASN A 250 -0.24 2.53 -14.69
C ASN A 250 -0.23 1.04 -15.04
N ARG A 251 -1.38 0.50 -15.45
CA ARG A 251 -1.48 -0.86 -15.96
C ARG A 251 -0.62 -1.12 -17.20
N GLY A 252 -0.61 -0.19 -18.15
CA GLY A 252 0.26 -0.25 -19.33
C GLY A 252 1.74 -0.09 -18.96
N LEU A 253 2.03 0.84 -18.06
CA LEU A 253 3.37 1.09 -17.57
C LEU A 253 3.92 -0.13 -16.82
N PHE A 254 3.13 -0.77 -15.95
CA PHE A 254 3.50 -1.98 -15.24
C PHE A 254 3.87 -3.12 -16.19
N ALA A 255 3.05 -3.37 -17.24
CA ALA A 255 3.35 -4.38 -18.24
C ALA A 255 4.67 -4.12 -18.97
N ARG A 256 4.93 -2.85 -19.31
CA ARG A 256 6.15 -2.46 -20.04
C ARG A 256 7.42 -2.58 -19.19
N ARG A 257 7.31 -2.27 -17.90
CA ARG A 257 8.43 -2.32 -16.97
C ARG A 257 8.80 -3.74 -16.55
N ASN A 258 7.78 -4.58 -16.31
CA ASN A 258 7.97 -5.82 -15.57
C ASN A 258 7.86 -7.08 -16.45
N PHE A 259 7.10 -7.04 -17.54
CA PHE A 259 6.94 -8.22 -18.38
C PHE A 259 7.92 -8.21 -19.56
N ARG A 260 8.25 -9.41 -20.05
CA ARG A 260 9.15 -9.64 -21.17
C ARG A 260 8.52 -10.60 -22.18
N GLY A 261 9.05 -10.63 -23.40
CA GLY A 261 8.63 -11.56 -24.44
C GLY A 261 7.11 -11.52 -24.72
N TRP A 262 6.53 -12.68 -24.93
CA TRP A 262 5.11 -12.83 -25.30
C TRP A 262 4.14 -12.34 -24.20
N THR A 263 4.50 -12.49 -22.93
CA THR A 263 3.67 -11.99 -21.81
C THR A 263 3.48 -10.47 -21.92
N ARG A 264 4.55 -9.72 -22.21
CA ARG A 264 4.47 -8.27 -22.40
C ARG A 264 3.55 -7.89 -23.56
N TRP A 265 3.76 -8.50 -24.73
CA TRP A 265 2.97 -8.16 -25.92
C TRP A 265 1.51 -8.58 -25.76
N GLY A 266 1.24 -9.76 -25.19
CA GLY A 266 -0.11 -10.22 -24.89
C GLY A 266 -0.85 -9.30 -23.91
N ALA A 267 -0.17 -8.85 -22.85
CA ALA A 267 -0.71 -7.91 -21.87
C ALA A 267 -1.04 -6.54 -22.48
N LEU A 268 -0.15 -6.01 -23.33
CA LEU A 268 -0.38 -4.73 -24.01
C LEU A 268 -1.51 -4.84 -25.06
N ALA A 269 -1.56 -5.92 -25.83
CA ALA A 269 -2.66 -6.18 -26.76
C ALA A 269 -4.00 -6.30 -26.04
N TYR A 270 -4.05 -7.05 -24.93
CA TYR A 270 -5.24 -7.14 -24.09
C TYR A 270 -5.65 -5.76 -23.52
N LEU A 271 -4.70 -4.94 -23.08
CA LEU A 271 -4.96 -3.59 -22.60
C LEU A 271 -5.62 -2.75 -23.69
N ILE A 272 -5.04 -2.73 -24.90
CA ILE A 272 -5.55 -1.97 -26.04
C ILE A 272 -6.98 -2.39 -26.37
N VAL A 273 -7.22 -3.68 -26.60
CA VAL A 273 -8.55 -4.19 -26.98
C VAL A 273 -9.57 -3.92 -25.89
N SER A 274 -9.27 -4.29 -24.64
CA SER A 274 -10.22 -4.18 -23.54
C SER A 274 -10.54 -2.73 -23.17
N LYS A 275 -9.56 -1.81 -23.25
CA LYS A 275 -9.80 -0.40 -22.90
C LYS A 275 -10.44 0.38 -24.04
N SER A 276 -10.10 0.09 -25.31
CA SER A 276 -10.77 0.68 -26.47
C SER A 276 -12.26 0.28 -26.51
N SER A 277 -12.56 -1.02 -26.35
CA SER A 277 -13.95 -1.50 -26.30
C SER A 277 -14.73 -0.86 -25.16
N ARG A 278 -14.15 -0.79 -23.94
CA ARG A 278 -14.78 -0.15 -22.81
C ARG A 278 -14.97 1.35 -23.02
N ALA A 279 -13.99 2.05 -23.57
CA ALA A 279 -14.10 3.48 -23.88
C ALA A 279 -15.25 3.76 -24.86
N MET A 280 -15.39 2.94 -25.91
CA MET A 280 -16.52 3.02 -26.85
C MET A 280 -17.86 2.85 -26.15
N VAL A 281 -18.00 1.83 -25.28
CA VAL A 281 -19.22 1.58 -24.50
C VAL A 281 -19.55 2.77 -23.59
N GLU A 282 -18.57 3.37 -22.92
CA GLU A 282 -18.80 4.53 -22.07
C GLU A 282 -19.27 5.76 -22.89
N VAL A 283 -18.70 5.98 -24.05
CA VAL A 283 -19.12 7.05 -24.97
C VAL A 283 -20.55 6.82 -25.48
N LEU A 284 -20.89 5.61 -25.91
CA LEU A 284 -22.23 5.25 -26.36
C LEU A 284 -23.30 5.40 -25.24
N ARG A 285 -22.88 5.21 -23.98
CA ARG A 285 -23.73 5.45 -22.80
C ARG A 285 -23.80 6.94 -22.39
N GLY A 286 -23.27 7.85 -23.18
CA GLY A 286 -23.24 9.29 -22.89
C GLY A 286 -22.17 9.72 -21.86
N ARG A 287 -21.36 8.79 -21.33
CA ARG A 287 -20.33 9.05 -20.32
C ARG A 287 -19.00 9.39 -20.97
N ARG A 288 -18.97 10.43 -21.81
CA ARG A 288 -17.80 10.81 -22.63
C ARG A 288 -16.52 11.02 -21.83
N ALA A 289 -16.61 11.63 -20.62
CA ALA A 289 -15.45 11.85 -19.76
C ALA A 289 -14.77 10.55 -19.32
N LEU A 290 -15.53 9.49 -19.04
CA LEU A 290 -14.98 8.17 -18.70
C LEU A 290 -14.36 7.49 -19.93
N GLY A 291 -15.00 7.60 -21.10
CA GLY A 291 -14.45 7.08 -22.36
C GLY A 291 -13.11 7.74 -22.70
N TRP A 292 -13.05 9.09 -22.61
CA TRP A 292 -11.81 9.85 -22.81
C TRP A 292 -10.71 9.47 -21.81
N ALA A 293 -11.05 9.31 -20.54
CA ALA A 293 -10.11 8.92 -19.48
C ALA A 293 -9.46 7.55 -19.75
N LEU A 294 -10.28 6.57 -20.19
CA LEU A 294 -9.78 5.24 -20.58
C LEU A 294 -8.84 5.31 -21.77
N PHE A 295 -9.23 6.05 -22.82
CA PHE A 295 -8.42 6.19 -24.03
C PHE A 295 -7.10 6.91 -23.74
N ARG A 296 -7.16 8.07 -23.05
CA ARG A 296 -5.98 8.84 -22.69
C ARG A 296 -5.03 8.05 -21.79
N GLY A 297 -5.56 7.39 -20.75
CA GLY A 297 -4.75 6.55 -19.86
C GLY A 297 -4.09 5.37 -20.61
N MET A 298 -4.77 4.78 -21.59
CA MET A 298 -4.19 3.75 -22.45
C MET A 298 -3.00 4.28 -23.27
N ILE A 299 -3.16 5.42 -23.95
CA ILE A 299 -2.07 6.03 -24.74
C ILE A 299 -0.90 6.41 -23.83
N GLU A 300 -1.16 7.09 -22.70
CA GLU A 300 -0.13 7.44 -21.73
C GLU A 300 0.62 6.19 -21.23
N GLY A 301 -0.10 5.11 -20.91
CA GLY A 301 0.51 3.86 -20.46
C GLY A 301 1.39 3.17 -21.49
N LEU A 302 1.12 3.38 -22.78
CA LEU A 302 1.92 2.86 -23.88
C LEU A 302 3.14 3.73 -24.21
N MET A 303 3.07 5.05 -23.97
CA MET A 303 4.04 6.02 -24.47
C MET A 303 4.89 6.69 -23.40
N THR A 304 4.40 6.87 -22.16
CA THR A 304 5.16 7.54 -21.08
C THR A 304 6.48 6.84 -20.81
N SER A 305 7.56 7.61 -20.65
CA SER A 305 8.85 7.07 -20.22
C SER A 305 8.72 6.28 -18.92
N ALA A 306 9.40 5.14 -18.88
CA ALA A 306 9.34 4.25 -17.73
C ALA A 306 10.10 4.82 -16.51
N SER A 307 10.88 5.87 -16.69
CA SER A 307 11.77 6.49 -15.68
C SER A 307 11.28 7.84 -15.15
N GLU A 308 10.25 8.44 -15.74
CA GLU A 308 9.80 9.78 -15.35
C GLU A 308 8.82 9.72 -14.17
N PRO A 309 9.09 10.45 -13.06
CA PRO A 309 8.07 10.74 -12.06
C PRO A 309 6.95 11.56 -12.70
N LEU A 310 5.73 11.42 -12.18
CA LEU A 310 4.54 12.05 -12.75
C LEU A 310 4.39 13.54 -12.41
N PHE A 311 5.20 14.06 -11.46
CA PHE A 311 5.10 15.42 -10.92
C PHE A 311 6.46 15.93 -10.44
#